data_c519693d71d39e0cec55c2be1055f4b4
#
_entry.id   c519693d71d39e0cec55c2be1055f4b4
#
_cell.length_a   1.000
_cell.length_b   1.000
_cell.length_c   1.000
_cell.angle_alpha   90.00
_cell.angle_beta   90.00
_cell.angle_gamma   90.00
#
_symmetry.space_group_name_H-M   'P 1'
#
loop_
_entity.id
_entity.type
_entity.pdbx_description
1 polymer ?
#
loop_
_entity_poly.entity_id
_entity_poly.type
_entity_poly.pdbx_seq_one_letter_code
_entity_poly.pdbx_strand_id
1 'polypeptide(L)'
;YLCIKIIEMFGKGSKIYAMITGCCPKCHEESMYLDSNPFNVMKIYAMHEKCSHCSQVYKIEPSFFFGAMFVSYGLGVGIGIITFLIAHYGFHANLKTSFIAIVVMLILCNTLIMRLSRNIWINFFISYDKNWKEKLTK
;
A
#
# COMPACT_ATOMS: atom_id res chain seq x y z
N TYR A 1 6.89 -8.11 11.87
CA TYR A 1 8.19 -8.70 11.52
C TYR A 1 8.74 -8.19 10.18
N LEU A 2 7.90 -8.02 9.15
CA LEU A 2 8.34 -7.47 7.85
C LEU A 2 8.76 -6.00 7.96
N CYS A 3 8.09 -5.20 8.78
CA CYS A 3 8.44 -3.80 9.02
C CYS A 3 9.87 -3.62 9.53
N ILE A 4 10.34 -4.54 10.37
CA ILE A 4 11.68 -4.44 11.00
C ILE A 4 12.79 -4.88 10.03
N LYS A 5 12.55 -5.91 9.21
CA LYS A 5 13.60 -6.51 8.36
C LYS A 5 13.95 -5.69 7.13
N ILE A 6 13.03 -4.88 6.61
CA ILE A 6 13.25 -4.02 5.44
C ILE A 6 13.78 -2.62 5.84
N ILE A 7 13.72 -2.28 7.13
CA ILE A 7 14.27 -1.02 7.68
C ILE A 7 15.77 -0.87 7.39
N GLU A 8 16.52 -1.99 7.38
CA GLU A 8 17.97 -1.97 7.15
C GLU A 8 18.35 -1.61 5.71
N MET A 9 17.47 -1.84 4.73
CA MET A 9 17.77 -1.57 3.32
C MET A 9 17.42 -0.15 2.85
N PHE A 10 16.38 0.50 3.39
CA PHE A 10 15.86 1.77 2.86
C PHE A 10 15.93 2.97 3.82
N GLY A 11 16.44 2.80 5.03
CA GLY A 11 16.57 3.87 6.04
C GLY A 11 15.23 4.25 6.72
N LYS A 12 15.26 4.40 8.05
CA LYS A 12 14.12 4.88 8.84
C LYS A 12 13.77 6.31 8.40
N GLY A 13 12.51 6.55 8.01
CA GLY A 13 12.00 7.87 7.64
C GLY A 13 11.66 8.07 6.17
N SER A 14 11.87 7.05 5.31
CA SER A 14 11.43 7.11 3.93
C SER A 14 9.92 6.86 3.84
N LYS A 15 9.16 7.80 3.22
CA LYS A 15 7.73 7.63 2.94
C LYS A 15 7.47 6.42 2.05
N ILE A 16 8.35 6.16 1.09
CA ILE A 16 8.25 5.04 0.15
C ILE A 16 8.29 3.71 0.91
N TYR A 17 9.10 3.62 1.94
CA TYR A 17 9.16 2.45 2.82
C TYR A 17 7.80 2.14 3.46
N ALA A 18 7.18 3.13 4.11
CA ALA A 18 5.86 2.95 4.74
C ALA A 18 4.75 2.62 3.72
N MET A 19 4.83 3.18 2.51
CA MET A 19 3.88 2.90 1.42
C MET A 19 3.95 1.44 0.97
N ILE A 20 5.14 0.87 0.83
CA ILE A 20 5.33 -0.50 0.34
C ILE A 20 5.05 -1.53 1.44
N THR A 21 5.51 -1.28 2.66
CA THR A 21 5.43 -2.26 3.76
C THR A 21 4.11 -2.22 4.53
N GLY A 22 3.35 -1.13 4.44
CA GLY A 22 2.12 -0.96 5.22
C GLY A 22 2.38 -0.75 6.70
N CYS A 23 3.54 -0.21 7.07
CA CYS A 23 3.86 0.19 8.43
C CYS A 23 3.21 1.53 8.80
N CYS A 24 3.10 1.81 10.09
CA CYS A 24 2.61 3.08 10.59
C CYS A 24 3.38 4.25 9.96
N PRO A 25 2.72 5.21 9.29
CA PRO A 25 3.40 6.30 8.60
C PRO A 25 4.11 7.26 9.55
N LYS A 26 3.72 7.32 10.83
CA LYS A 26 4.26 8.24 11.81
C LYS A 26 5.47 7.70 12.55
N CYS A 27 5.43 6.45 13.05
CA CYS A 27 6.50 5.88 13.86
C CYS A 27 7.31 4.78 13.16
N HIS A 28 6.77 4.13 12.11
CA HIS A 28 7.36 2.99 11.38
C HIS A 28 7.65 1.74 12.25
N GLU A 29 7.12 1.66 13.47
CA GLU A 29 7.41 0.56 14.40
C GLU A 29 6.40 -0.60 14.27
N GLU A 30 5.16 -0.32 13.87
CA GLU A 30 4.07 -1.29 13.82
C GLU A 30 3.41 -1.37 12.45
N SER A 31 2.89 -2.56 12.09
CA SER A 31 2.06 -2.73 10.89
C SER A 31 0.67 -2.15 11.10
N MET A 32 0.13 -1.45 10.09
CA MET A 32 -1.26 -0.96 10.13
C MET A 32 -2.29 -2.08 10.02
N TYR A 33 -1.90 -3.25 9.49
CA TYR A 33 -2.80 -4.37 9.21
C TYR A 33 -2.74 -5.43 10.29
N LEU A 34 -3.91 -5.99 10.65
CA LEU A 34 -4.04 -7.13 11.55
C LEU A 34 -3.43 -8.41 10.99
N ASP A 35 -3.45 -8.58 9.65
CA ASP A 35 -2.89 -9.75 8.98
C ASP A 35 -1.77 -9.34 8.01
N SER A 36 -0.60 -9.96 8.17
CA SER A 36 0.57 -9.71 7.33
C SER A 36 0.42 -10.27 5.92
N ASN A 37 -0.48 -11.24 5.68
CA ASN A 37 -0.66 -11.86 4.38
C ASN A 37 -1.50 -10.98 3.43
N PRO A 38 -0.94 -10.48 2.32
CA PRO A 38 -1.68 -9.66 1.37
C PRO A 38 -2.74 -10.45 0.57
N PHE A 39 -2.64 -11.79 0.54
CA PHE A 39 -3.54 -12.65 -0.22
C PHE A 39 -4.76 -13.13 0.56
N ASN A 40 -4.87 -12.82 1.85
CA ASN A 40 -6.04 -13.13 2.64
C ASN A 40 -7.17 -12.13 2.37
N VAL A 41 -8.01 -12.43 1.36
CA VAL A 41 -9.08 -11.55 0.85
C VAL A 41 -10.07 -11.14 1.94
N MET A 42 -10.35 -12.03 2.90
CA MET A 42 -11.30 -11.77 3.99
C MET A 42 -10.79 -10.71 4.99
N LYS A 43 -9.47 -10.60 5.17
CA LYS A 43 -8.84 -9.69 6.15
C LYS A 43 -8.02 -8.56 5.50
N ILE A 44 -8.12 -8.39 4.18
CA ILE A 44 -7.40 -7.33 3.44
C ILE A 44 -7.66 -5.94 4.03
N TYR A 45 -8.88 -5.71 4.50
CA TYR A 45 -9.34 -4.43 5.02
C TYR A 45 -9.25 -4.33 6.53
N ALA A 46 -8.85 -5.42 7.23
CA ALA A 46 -8.72 -5.42 8.67
C ALA A 46 -7.46 -4.64 9.08
N MET A 47 -7.67 -3.40 9.52
CA MET A 47 -6.62 -2.50 10.02
C MET A 47 -6.88 -2.22 11.51
N HIS A 48 -5.80 -2.00 12.25
CA HIS A 48 -5.89 -1.48 13.62
C HIS A 48 -6.55 -0.10 13.61
N GLU A 49 -7.30 0.23 14.65
CA GLU A 49 -7.92 1.56 14.77
C GLU A 49 -6.88 2.62 15.09
N LYS A 50 -5.92 2.27 15.94
CA LYS A 50 -4.82 3.13 16.40
C LYS A 50 -3.52 2.35 16.43
N CYS A 51 -2.40 3.05 16.25
CA CYS A 51 -1.08 2.50 16.48
C CYS A 51 -0.83 2.33 17.99
N SER A 52 -0.35 1.15 18.43
CA SER A 52 -0.02 0.88 19.83
C SER A 52 1.17 1.72 20.33
N HIS A 53 2.08 2.10 19.43
CA HIS A 53 3.30 2.81 19.79
C HIS A 53 3.15 4.34 19.81
N CYS A 54 2.48 4.93 18.81
CA CYS A 54 2.38 6.39 18.68
C CYS A 54 0.96 6.93 18.80
N SER A 55 -0.03 6.06 19.10
CA SER A 55 -1.46 6.38 19.23
C SER A 55 -2.06 7.09 18.00
N GLN A 56 -1.41 7.01 16.84
CA GLN A 56 -1.91 7.57 15.59
C GLN A 56 -3.16 6.81 15.14
N VAL A 57 -4.26 7.54 14.96
CA VAL A 57 -5.52 6.99 14.44
C VAL A 57 -5.39 6.78 12.93
N TYR A 58 -5.70 5.59 12.44
CA TYR A 58 -5.66 5.26 11.02
C TYR A 58 -6.98 5.57 10.31
N LYS A 59 -8.11 5.42 11.00
CA LYS A 59 -9.44 5.80 10.52
C LYS A 59 -9.78 7.21 11.00
N ILE A 60 -9.38 8.22 10.24
CA ILE A 60 -9.61 9.63 10.58
C ILE A 60 -11.09 9.96 10.42
N GLU A 61 -11.73 9.48 9.35
CA GLU A 61 -13.16 9.66 9.06
C GLU A 61 -13.73 8.40 8.37
N PRO A 62 -15.07 8.14 8.43
CA PRO A 62 -15.67 6.98 7.76
C PRO A 62 -15.42 6.94 6.26
N SER A 63 -15.33 8.11 5.61
CA SER A 63 -15.10 8.26 4.16
C SER A 63 -13.64 8.51 3.79
N PHE A 64 -12.70 8.48 4.74
CA PHE A 64 -11.29 8.81 4.50
C PHE A 64 -10.67 7.98 3.37
N PHE A 65 -11.02 6.71 3.28
CA PHE A 65 -10.49 5.80 2.26
C PHE A 65 -11.16 5.89 0.88
N PHE A 66 -12.15 6.76 0.68
CA PHE A 66 -12.69 6.99 -0.67
C PHE A 66 -11.63 7.48 -1.65
N GLY A 67 -10.70 8.31 -1.18
CA GLY A 67 -9.56 8.74 -2.00
C GLY A 67 -8.62 7.61 -2.41
N ALA A 68 -8.50 6.56 -1.60
CA ALA A 68 -7.71 5.38 -1.97
C ALA A 68 -8.29 4.65 -3.19
N MET A 69 -9.60 4.78 -3.48
CA MET A 69 -10.20 4.22 -4.70
C MET A 69 -9.64 4.87 -5.96
N PHE A 70 -9.42 6.19 -5.95
CA PHE A 70 -8.80 6.89 -7.09
C PHE A 70 -7.36 6.44 -7.29
N VAL A 71 -6.61 6.24 -6.19
CA VAL A 71 -5.24 5.73 -6.26
C VAL A 71 -5.22 4.31 -6.82
N SER A 72 -6.14 3.44 -6.39
CA SER A 72 -6.23 2.07 -6.92
C SER A 72 -6.57 2.03 -8.40
N TYR A 73 -7.47 2.93 -8.86
CA TYR A 73 -7.77 3.09 -10.28
C TYR A 73 -6.53 3.51 -11.07
N GLY A 74 -5.80 4.53 -10.60
CA GLY A 74 -4.56 4.98 -11.25
C GLY A 74 -3.51 3.88 -11.33
N LEU A 75 -3.32 3.10 -10.25
CA LEU A 75 -2.41 1.95 -10.23
C LEU A 75 -2.85 0.86 -11.20
N GLY A 76 -4.15 0.55 -11.26
CA GLY A 76 -4.70 -0.44 -12.18
C GLY A 76 -4.47 -0.06 -13.64
N VAL A 77 -4.74 1.20 -14.01
CA VAL A 77 -4.48 1.72 -15.36
C VAL A 77 -2.99 1.65 -15.68
N GLY A 78 -2.11 2.06 -14.76
CA GLY A 78 -0.66 1.98 -14.92
C GLY A 78 -0.17 0.56 -15.20
N ILE A 79 -0.61 -0.41 -14.39
CA ILE A 79 -0.29 -1.83 -14.57
C ILE A 79 -0.83 -2.33 -15.92
N GLY A 80 -2.05 -1.96 -16.30
CA GLY A 80 -2.65 -2.32 -17.58
C GLY A 80 -1.81 -1.83 -18.77
N ILE A 81 -1.38 -0.58 -18.76
CA ILE A 81 -0.52 0.01 -19.82
C ILE A 81 0.82 -0.73 -19.89
N ILE A 82 1.49 -0.93 -18.76
CA ILE A 82 2.78 -1.63 -18.71
C ILE A 82 2.64 -3.06 -19.23
N THR A 83 1.61 -3.78 -18.80
CA THR A 83 1.32 -5.14 -19.26
C THR A 83 1.07 -5.18 -20.76
N PHE A 84 0.30 -4.22 -21.30
CA PHE A 84 0.06 -4.11 -22.74
C PHE A 84 1.35 -3.88 -23.52
N LEU A 85 2.19 -2.94 -23.08
CA LEU A 85 3.46 -2.64 -23.74
C LEU A 85 4.39 -3.84 -23.77
N ILE A 86 4.51 -4.55 -22.64
CA ILE A 86 5.34 -5.77 -22.56
C ILE A 86 4.78 -6.88 -23.45
N ALA A 87 3.48 -7.13 -23.42
CA ALA A 87 2.85 -8.19 -24.21
C ALA A 87 2.94 -7.89 -25.72
N HIS A 88 2.64 -6.67 -26.13
CA HIS A 88 2.57 -6.30 -27.53
C HIS A 88 3.97 -6.10 -28.16
N TYR A 89 4.83 -5.31 -27.52
CA TYR A 89 6.17 -4.99 -28.04
C TYR A 89 7.24 -6.00 -27.61
N GLY A 90 7.15 -6.56 -26.40
CA GLY A 90 8.13 -7.53 -25.90
C GLY A 90 7.94 -8.93 -26.45
N PHE A 91 6.71 -9.43 -26.47
CA PHE A 91 6.38 -10.77 -26.93
C PHE A 91 5.75 -10.83 -28.32
N HIS A 92 5.58 -9.68 -29.01
CA HIS A 92 4.90 -9.57 -30.31
C HIS A 92 3.51 -10.23 -30.31
N ALA A 93 2.81 -10.21 -29.17
CA ALA A 93 1.52 -10.84 -29.00
C ALA A 93 0.43 -10.11 -29.83
N ASN A 94 -0.53 -10.91 -30.33
CA ASN A 94 -1.71 -10.35 -30.97
C ASN A 94 -2.54 -9.51 -29.99
N LEU A 95 -3.31 -8.54 -30.50
CA LEU A 95 -4.15 -7.65 -29.70
C LEU A 95 -5.07 -8.42 -28.72
N LYS A 96 -5.67 -9.54 -29.16
CA LYS A 96 -6.51 -10.39 -28.31
C LYS A 96 -5.75 -10.98 -27.15
N THR A 97 -4.53 -11.50 -27.40
CA THR A 97 -3.67 -12.09 -26.36
C THR A 97 -3.21 -11.03 -25.36
N SER A 98 -2.85 -9.84 -25.85
CA SER A 98 -2.48 -8.73 -24.98
C SER A 98 -3.62 -8.29 -24.06
N PHE A 99 -4.85 -8.27 -24.57
CA PHE A 99 -6.03 -7.96 -23.76
C PHE A 99 -6.27 -8.99 -22.65
N ILE A 100 -6.19 -10.28 -22.99
CA ILE A 100 -6.32 -11.38 -22.01
C ILE A 100 -5.22 -11.26 -20.93
N ALA A 101 -3.98 -10.97 -21.33
CA ALA A 101 -2.87 -10.78 -20.41
C ALA A 101 -3.13 -9.63 -19.42
N ILE A 102 -3.69 -8.50 -19.87
CA ILE A 102 -4.06 -7.39 -18.99
C ILE A 102 -5.10 -7.84 -17.95
N VAL A 103 -6.17 -8.52 -18.38
CA VAL A 103 -7.25 -8.97 -17.48
C VAL A 103 -6.69 -9.92 -16.42
N VAL A 104 -5.89 -10.90 -16.82
CA VAL A 104 -5.26 -11.86 -15.89
C VAL A 104 -4.35 -11.14 -14.90
N MET A 105 -3.51 -10.22 -15.38
CA MET A 105 -2.57 -9.48 -14.55
C MET A 105 -3.29 -8.58 -13.53
N LEU A 106 -4.37 -7.91 -13.93
CA LEU A 106 -5.18 -7.10 -13.03
C LEU A 106 -5.86 -7.95 -11.95
N ILE A 107 -6.38 -9.13 -12.27
CA ILE A 107 -6.97 -10.04 -11.29
C ILE A 107 -5.93 -10.49 -10.27
N LEU A 108 -4.73 -10.89 -10.72
CA LEU A 108 -3.65 -11.33 -9.84
C LEU A 108 -3.12 -10.21 -8.94
N CYS A 109 -3.00 -8.99 -9.48
CA CYS A 109 -2.48 -7.84 -8.74
C CYS A 109 -3.55 -7.11 -7.91
N ASN A 110 -4.84 -7.44 -8.05
CA ASN A 110 -5.94 -6.72 -7.41
C ASN A 110 -5.76 -6.57 -5.89
N THR A 111 -5.39 -7.64 -5.20
CA THR A 111 -5.18 -7.62 -3.74
C THR A 111 -4.02 -6.72 -3.32
N LEU A 112 -2.94 -6.72 -4.09
CA LEU A 112 -1.79 -5.86 -3.86
C LEU A 112 -2.13 -4.38 -4.14
N ILE A 113 -2.85 -4.11 -5.23
CA ILE A 113 -3.31 -2.76 -5.59
C ILE A 113 -4.17 -2.18 -4.48
N MET A 114 -5.10 -2.97 -3.92
CA MET A 114 -5.98 -2.55 -2.83
C MET A 114 -5.22 -2.16 -1.55
N ARG A 115 -4.23 -2.93 -1.14
CA ARG A 115 -3.37 -2.57 0.00
C ARG A 115 -2.49 -1.37 -0.30
N LEU A 116 -1.82 -1.39 -1.44
CA LEU A 116 -0.88 -0.35 -1.82
C LEU A 116 -1.57 1.02 -1.96
N SER A 117 -2.76 1.06 -2.54
CA SER A 117 -3.53 2.30 -2.67
C SER A 117 -3.89 2.92 -1.33
N ARG A 118 -4.26 2.12 -0.32
CA ARG A 118 -4.52 2.60 1.04
C ARG A 118 -3.24 3.10 1.72
N ASN A 119 -2.15 2.35 1.57
CA ASN A 119 -0.85 2.76 2.12
C ASN A 119 -0.39 4.10 1.52
N ILE A 120 -0.50 4.26 0.21
CA ILE A 120 -0.16 5.51 -0.48
C ILE A 120 -1.05 6.64 0.04
N TRP A 121 -2.37 6.41 0.10
CA TRP A 121 -3.33 7.42 0.51
C TRP A 121 -3.07 7.92 1.93
N ILE A 122 -2.89 7.02 2.91
CA ILE A 122 -2.63 7.43 4.30
C ILE A 122 -1.29 8.16 4.44
N ASN A 123 -0.25 7.76 3.70
CA ASN A 123 1.06 8.41 3.71
C ASN A 123 1.06 9.80 3.04
N PHE A 124 0.03 10.13 2.26
CA PHE A 124 -0.16 11.46 1.72
C PHE A 124 -0.49 12.48 2.82
N PHE A 125 -1.29 12.07 3.81
CA PHE A 125 -1.77 12.92 4.90
C PHE A 125 -0.90 12.86 6.15
N ILE A 126 -0.26 11.71 6.42
CA ILE A 126 0.55 11.49 7.61
C ILE A 126 2.02 11.33 7.19
N SER A 127 2.86 12.21 7.76
CA SER A 127 4.31 12.18 7.54
C SER A 127 5.05 11.59 8.73
N TYR A 128 6.22 11.03 8.49
CA TYR A 128 7.11 10.51 9.53
C TYR A 128 7.51 11.62 10.51
N ASP A 129 7.37 11.37 11.81
CA ASP A 129 7.76 12.26 12.89
C ASP A 129 8.87 11.62 13.72
N LYS A 130 10.08 12.17 13.66
CA LYS A 130 11.21 11.68 14.45
C LYS A 130 11.00 11.82 15.96
N ASN A 131 10.23 12.82 16.37
CA ASN A 131 10.03 13.17 17.78
C ASN A 131 8.69 12.65 18.34
N TRP A 132 8.12 11.60 17.71
CA TRP A 132 6.85 11.04 18.16
C TRP A 132 6.87 10.54 19.62
N LYS A 133 8.04 10.11 20.12
CA LYS A 133 8.23 9.67 21.54
C LYS A 133 8.07 10.81 22.53
N GLU A 134 8.58 12.00 22.21
CA GLU A 134 8.47 13.18 23.09
C GLU A 134 7.04 13.72 23.17
N LYS A 135 6.25 13.51 22.11
CA LYS A 135 4.84 13.96 22.06
C LYS A 135 3.88 13.04 22.80
N LEU A 136 4.29 11.82 23.15
CA LEU A 136 3.51 10.89 23.99
C LEU A 136 3.63 11.20 25.48
N THR A 137 4.67 11.91 25.90
CA THR A 137 4.96 12.25 27.31
C THR A 137 4.38 13.58 27.75
N LYS A 138 3.69 14.31 26.86
CA LYS A 138 2.90 15.52 27.16
C LYS A 138 1.41 15.24 27.13
#